data_abbb93dc116f38362827a26b6169bf78
#
_entry.id   abbb93dc116f38362827a26b6169bf78
#
_cell.length_a   1.000
_cell.length_b   1.000
_cell.length_c   1.000
_cell.angle_alpha   90.00
_cell.angle_beta   90.00
_cell.angle_gamma   90.00
#
_symmetry.space_group_name_H-M   'P 1'
#
loop_
_entity.id
_entity.type
_entity.pdbx_description
1 polymer ?
#
loop_
_entity_poly.entity_id
_entity_poly.type
_entity_poly.pdbx_seq_one_letter_code
_entity_poly.pdbx_strand_id
1 'polypeptide(L)'
;LMSEPDSLSRGLQCEGPYLNPKKVGAIMPEYVTPPIRGDYESILDGTKIVRRWYAAPELPWVEEFGRSLVNHGVLASIAHTVAEFPDVRKAFDAGFTHATHFYNAMTSVHNVREYKHEGTVESVYSIPEMTVEVIADGKHIPPVILRLVWMIKGADRTALVTDALGCSAGGSDRIFDPRVVIHDGVCKLSDHSALAGSIATMDRLVGTAVEAGIPFGDAVRLSSETPARIIGAT
;
A
#
# COMPACT_ATOMS: atom_id res chain seq x y z
N LEU A 1 -1.07 -22.45 3.82
CA LEU A 1 -0.78 -21.79 2.53
C LEU A 1 0.71 -21.85 2.17
N MET A 2 1.60 -21.34 3.02
CA MET A 2 3.05 -21.33 2.72
C MET A 2 3.73 -22.71 2.88
N SER A 3 3.15 -23.64 3.58
CA SER A 3 3.67 -25.00 3.77
C SER A 3 3.32 -25.97 2.64
N GLU A 4 2.45 -25.57 1.72
CA GLU A 4 2.13 -26.38 0.55
C GLU A 4 3.30 -26.38 -0.45
N PRO A 5 3.73 -27.54 -0.98
CA PRO A 5 4.91 -27.65 -1.85
C PRO A 5 4.87 -26.74 -3.08
N ASP A 6 3.68 -26.48 -3.61
CA ASP A 6 3.47 -25.67 -4.82
C ASP A 6 3.00 -24.24 -4.51
N SER A 7 3.09 -23.79 -3.24
CA SER A 7 2.66 -22.45 -2.88
C SER A 7 3.57 -21.37 -3.47
N LEU A 8 2.96 -20.45 -4.20
CA LEU A 8 3.62 -19.23 -4.68
C LEU A 8 3.60 -18.10 -3.66
N SER A 9 2.93 -18.27 -2.50
CA SER A 9 2.88 -17.28 -1.46
C SER A 9 4.26 -17.06 -0.83
N ARG A 10 4.70 -15.82 -0.77
CA ARG A 10 5.98 -15.41 -0.17
C ARG A 10 5.87 -14.92 1.26
N GLY A 11 4.66 -14.78 1.78
CA GLY A 11 4.40 -14.32 3.13
C GLY A 11 3.09 -13.58 3.25
N LEU A 12 2.91 -12.96 4.40
CA LEU A 12 1.75 -12.13 4.72
C LEU A 12 2.15 -10.65 4.76
N GLN A 13 1.22 -9.84 4.34
CA GLN A 13 1.20 -8.40 4.60
C GLN A 13 0.16 -8.14 5.69
N CYS A 14 0.54 -7.32 6.67
CA CYS A 14 -0.38 -6.84 7.70
C CYS A 14 -0.87 -5.44 7.32
N GLU A 15 -2.18 -5.31 7.10
CA GLU A 15 -2.87 -4.06 6.85
C GLU A 15 -3.51 -3.55 8.14
N GLY A 16 -2.87 -2.53 8.72
CA GLY A 16 -3.29 -2.02 10.02
C GLY A 16 -2.87 -2.94 11.19
N PRO A 17 -3.40 -2.69 12.39
CA PRO A 17 -4.40 -1.68 12.74
C PRO A 17 -3.87 -0.24 12.93
N TYR A 18 -2.60 0.02 12.69
CA TYR A 18 -1.87 1.25 13.00
C TYR A 18 -2.07 2.32 11.92
N LEU A 19 -3.31 2.77 11.77
CA LEU A 19 -3.76 3.67 10.70
C LEU A 19 -4.30 4.99 11.26
N ASN A 20 -4.36 6.04 10.43
CA ASN A 20 -5.02 7.26 10.82
C ASN A 20 -6.54 7.13 10.69
N PRO A 21 -7.33 7.42 11.75
CA PRO A 21 -8.79 7.30 11.71
C PRO A 21 -9.47 8.13 10.62
N LYS A 22 -8.81 9.17 10.11
CA LYS A 22 -9.33 10.01 9.00
C LYS A 22 -9.11 9.40 7.62
N LYS A 23 -8.34 8.31 7.54
CA LYS A 23 -7.90 7.68 6.29
C LYS A 23 -8.11 6.16 6.29
N VAL A 24 -9.06 5.67 7.06
CA VAL A 24 -9.31 4.21 7.21
C VAL A 24 -9.76 3.51 5.94
N GLY A 25 -10.29 4.25 4.93
CA GLY A 25 -10.84 3.62 3.74
C GLY A 25 -12.02 2.70 4.09
N ALA A 26 -11.95 1.44 3.71
CA ALA A 26 -12.96 0.44 4.02
C ALA A 26 -12.74 -0.28 5.37
N ILE A 27 -11.62 -0.03 6.05
CA ILE A 27 -11.33 -0.62 7.37
C ILE A 27 -12.26 0.00 8.40
N MET A 28 -12.75 -0.83 9.35
CA MET A 28 -13.63 -0.36 10.41
C MET A 28 -12.84 0.48 11.43
N PRO A 29 -13.27 1.74 11.70
CA PRO A 29 -12.54 2.65 12.57
C PRO A 29 -12.29 2.13 13.99
N GLU A 30 -13.17 1.29 14.51
CA GLU A 30 -13.06 0.69 15.85
C GLU A 30 -11.86 -0.25 16.01
N TYR A 31 -11.27 -0.73 14.92
CA TYR A 31 -10.07 -1.58 14.97
C TYR A 31 -8.77 -0.78 14.83
N VAL A 32 -8.87 0.53 14.59
CA VAL A 32 -7.69 1.36 14.38
C VAL A 32 -7.11 1.82 15.71
N THR A 33 -5.82 1.56 15.90
CA THR A 33 -5.07 1.94 17.11
C THR A 33 -3.67 2.45 16.74
N PRO A 34 -3.00 3.21 17.61
CA PRO A 34 -1.56 3.41 17.46
C PRO A 34 -0.79 2.11 17.70
N PRO A 35 0.48 1.99 17.24
CA PRO A 35 1.33 0.84 17.54
C PRO A 35 1.47 0.57 19.03
N ILE A 36 1.10 -0.63 19.45
CA ILE A 36 1.21 -1.08 20.84
C ILE A 36 2.32 -2.13 20.88
N ARG A 37 3.42 -1.84 21.58
CA ARG A 37 4.63 -2.66 21.55
C ARG A 37 4.39 -4.12 21.90
N GLY A 38 3.62 -4.41 22.95
CA GLY A 38 3.32 -5.78 23.37
C GLY A 38 2.62 -6.60 22.28
N ASP A 39 1.76 -5.95 21.48
CA ASP A 39 0.97 -6.62 20.46
C ASP A 39 1.83 -6.96 19.24
N TYR A 40 2.54 -5.97 18.67
CA TYR A 40 3.32 -6.24 17.46
C TYR A 40 4.57 -7.09 17.73
N GLU A 41 5.25 -6.93 18.87
CA GLU A 41 6.39 -7.79 19.23
C GLU A 41 5.94 -9.25 19.39
N SER A 42 4.80 -9.50 20.06
CA SER A 42 4.24 -10.84 20.19
C SER A 42 4.01 -11.53 18.84
N ILE A 43 3.56 -10.78 17.84
CA ILE A 43 3.36 -11.30 16.48
C ILE A 43 4.70 -11.54 15.79
N LEU A 44 5.62 -10.58 15.85
CA LEU A 44 6.90 -10.64 15.16
C LEU A 44 7.81 -11.75 15.71
N ASP A 45 7.78 -11.97 17.02
CA ASP A 45 8.51 -13.07 17.68
C ASP A 45 7.86 -14.43 17.41
N GLY A 46 6.51 -14.46 17.33
CA GLY A 46 5.73 -15.68 17.16
C GLY A 46 5.75 -16.26 15.74
N THR A 47 6.12 -15.48 14.71
CA THR A 47 6.11 -15.96 13.33
C THR A 47 7.09 -15.24 12.43
N LYS A 48 7.56 -15.95 11.37
CA LYS A 48 8.41 -15.38 10.31
C LYS A 48 7.68 -15.24 8.96
N ILE A 49 6.38 -15.42 8.96
CA ILE A 49 5.60 -15.32 7.73
C ILE A 49 5.23 -13.89 7.35
N VAL A 50 5.27 -12.93 8.29
CA VAL A 50 5.03 -11.52 8.01
C VAL A 50 6.22 -10.97 7.21
N ARG A 51 5.94 -10.42 6.02
CA ARG A 51 6.93 -9.83 5.12
C ARG A 51 6.85 -8.33 5.04
N ARG A 52 5.67 -7.79 5.28
CA ARG A 52 5.42 -6.36 5.25
C ARG A 52 4.36 -6.00 6.28
N TRP A 53 4.55 -4.86 6.91
CA TRP A 53 3.56 -4.27 7.80
C TRP A 53 3.58 -2.75 7.65
N TYR A 54 2.43 -2.12 7.60
CA TYR A 54 2.37 -0.69 7.42
C TYR A 54 1.63 0.05 8.52
N ALA A 55 2.01 1.33 8.67
CA ALA A 55 1.43 2.24 9.63
C ALA A 55 1.36 3.66 9.06
N ALA A 56 0.55 4.49 9.68
CA ALA A 56 0.52 5.93 9.43
C ALA A 56 1.69 6.61 10.16
N PRO A 57 2.56 7.36 9.44
CA PRO A 57 3.79 7.94 10.00
C PRO A 57 3.58 8.93 11.15
N GLU A 58 2.43 9.60 11.18
CA GLU A 58 2.09 10.60 12.19
C GLU A 58 1.64 10.02 13.54
N LEU A 59 1.52 8.69 13.63
CA LEU A 59 1.08 8.05 14.86
C LEU A 59 2.17 8.07 15.93
N PRO A 60 1.81 8.16 17.22
CA PRO A 60 2.77 7.99 18.31
C PRO A 60 3.41 6.60 18.27
N TRP A 61 4.68 6.51 18.69
CA TRP A 61 5.50 5.28 18.75
C TRP A 61 5.75 4.58 17.39
N VAL A 62 5.39 5.19 16.27
CA VAL A 62 5.59 4.63 14.93
C VAL A 62 7.08 4.40 14.63
N GLU A 63 7.98 5.24 15.14
CA GLU A 63 9.42 5.07 14.97
C GLU A 63 9.96 3.82 15.68
N GLU A 64 9.48 3.52 16.89
CA GLU A 64 9.84 2.28 17.60
C GLU A 64 9.33 1.06 16.82
N PHE A 65 8.11 1.13 16.34
CA PHE A 65 7.52 0.09 15.49
C PHE A 65 8.34 -0.14 14.22
N GLY A 66 8.71 0.92 13.51
CA GLY A 66 9.54 0.82 12.30
C GLY A 66 10.89 0.13 12.58
N ARG A 67 11.58 0.56 13.63
CA ARG A 67 12.85 -0.09 14.05
C ARG A 67 12.65 -1.56 14.41
N SER A 68 11.56 -1.91 15.05
CA SER A 68 11.24 -3.31 15.36
C SER A 68 11.01 -4.13 14.10
N LEU A 69 10.24 -3.61 13.14
CA LEU A 69 10.04 -4.29 11.85
C LEU A 69 11.36 -4.57 11.14
N VAL A 70 12.25 -3.58 11.05
CA VAL A 70 13.58 -3.73 10.44
C VAL A 70 14.39 -4.81 11.14
N ASN A 71 14.42 -4.83 12.48
CA ASN A 71 15.14 -5.82 13.27
C ASN A 71 14.62 -7.25 13.04
N HIS A 72 13.34 -7.41 12.67
CA HIS A 72 12.74 -8.71 12.33
C HIS A 72 12.80 -9.04 10.83
N GLY A 73 13.43 -8.19 10.01
CA GLY A 73 13.52 -8.38 8.56
C GLY A 73 12.17 -8.19 7.84
N VAL A 74 11.27 -7.39 8.42
CA VAL A 74 9.96 -7.07 7.88
C VAL A 74 10.01 -5.70 7.22
N LEU A 75 9.50 -5.57 6.00
CA LEU A 75 9.42 -4.31 5.29
C LEU A 75 8.42 -3.37 5.99
N ALA A 76 8.93 -2.27 6.52
CA ALA A 76 8.09 -1.21 7.07
C ALA A 76 7.58 -0.31 5.93
N SER A 77 6.26 -0.13 5.86
CA SER A 77 5.60 0.66 4.82
C SER A 77 4.66 1.69 5.40
N ILE A 78 4.45 2.81 4.71
CA ILE A 78 3.47 3.82 5.09
C ILE A 78 2.18 3.65 4.29
N ALA A 79 1.05 3.81 4.96
CA ALA A 79 -0.28 3.78 4.36
C ALA A 79 -1.32 4.45 5.27
N HIS A 80 -2.51 4.75 4.73
CA HIS A 80 -3.66 5.26 5.47
C HIS A 80 -3.33 6.44 6.39
N THR A 81 -2.84 7.52 5.82
CA THR A 81 -2.14 8.59 6.55
C THR A 81 -2.52 9.99 6.08
N VAL A 82 -2.40 10.95 6.99
CA VAL A 82 -2.46 12.39 6.70
C VAL A 82 -1.11 13.07 6.92
N ALA A 83 -0.03 12.29 7.04
CA ALA A 83 1.31 12.78 7.32
C ALA A 83 1.79 13.84 6.33
N GLU A 84 2.50 14.81 6.83
CA GLU A 84 3.30 15.78 6.08
C GLU A 84 4.78 15.39 6.09
N PHE A 85 5.63 16.14 5.41
CA PHE A 85 7.04 15.77 5.22
C PHE A 85 7.82 15.48 6.51
N PRO A 86 7.66 16.22 7.61
CA PRO A 86 8.39 15.94 8.86
C PRO A 86 8.09 14.53 9.41
N ASP A 87 6.82 14.08 9.33
CA ASP A 87 6.42 12.77 9.84
C ASP A 87 6.93 11.66 8.92
N VAL A 88 6.78 11.84 7.60
CA VAL A 88 7.29 10.87 6.61
C VAL A 88 8.81 10.74 6.72
N ARG A 89 9.53 11.86 6.92
CA ARG A 89 10.99 11.85 7.08
C ARG A 89 11.42 11.09 8.33
N LYS A 90 10.78 11.33 9.48
CA LYS A 90 11.06 10.59 10.73
C LYS A 90 10.80 9.09 10.57
N ALA A 91 9.67 8.73 9.93
CA ALA A 91 9.35 7.33 9.66
C ALA A 91 10.38 6.69 8.72
N PHE A 92 10.83 7.40 7.67
CA PHE A 92 11.89 6.93 6.79
C PHE A 92 13.20 6.65 7.57
N ASP A 93 13.61 7.56 8.42
CA ASP A 93 14.81 7.39 9.28
C ASP A 93 14.66 6.24 10.30
N ALA A 94 13.42 5.84 10.60
CA ALA A 94 13.07 4.68 11.42
C ALA A 94 12.90 3.36 10.63
N GLY A 95 13.08 3.41 9.29
CA GLY A 95 13.07 2.23 8.43
C GLY A 95 11.84 2.04 7.55
N PHE A 96 10.91 2.99 7.52
CA PHE A 96 9.77 2.96 6.57
C PHE A 96 10.24 3.38 5.18
N THR A 97 10.58 2.42 4.34
CA THR A 97 11.18 2.66 3.02
C THR A 97 10.23 2.43 1.86
N HIS A 98 8.97 2.14 2.14
CA HIS A 98 7.95 1.84 1.13
C HIS A 98 6.66 2.59 1.40
N ALA A 99 5.85 2.82 0.35
CA ALA A 99 4.49 3.37 0.45
C ALA A 99 3.51 2.42 -0.25
N THR A 100 2.55 1.91 0.51
CA THR A 100 1.54 0.94 0.08
C THR A 100 0.40 1.64 -0.64
N HIS A 101 -0.17 1.03 -1.71
CA HIS A 101 -1.27 1.53 -2.56
C HIS A 101 -1.25 3.06 -2.72
N PHE A 102 -0.09 3.56 -3.13
CA PHE A 102 0.29 4.97 -3.18
C PHE A 102 -0.80 5.84 -3.84
N TYR A 103 -1.08 7.00 -3.28
CA TYR A 103 -2.22 7.90 -3.49
C TYR A 103 -3.51 7.49 -2.76
N ASN A 104 -3.78 6.18 -2.57
CA ASN A 104 -5.02 5.75 -1.94
C ASN A 104 -4.92 5.89 -0.42
N ALA A 105 -5.98 6.43 0.17
CA ALA A 105 -6.03 6.74 1.61
C ALA A 105 -4.85 7.60 2.12
N MET A 106 -4.30 8.47 1.27
CA MET A 106 -3.22 9.42 1.59
C MET A 106 -3.65 10.85 1.31
N THR A 107 -3.00 11.82 1.94
CA THR A 107 -3.12 13.23 1.59
C THR A 107 -2.17 13.59 0.46
N SER A 108 -2.59 14.52 -0.38
CA SER A 108 -1.77 15.22 -1.36
C SER A 108 -1.76 16.71 -1.04
N VAL A 109 -1.14 17.53 -1.89
CA VAL A 109 -1.12 19.00 -1.71
C VAL A 109 -2.50 19.53 -1.35
N HIS A 110 -2.56 20.24 -0.25
CA HIS A 110 -3.79 20.82 0.27
C HIS A 110 -3.57 22.23 0.79
N ASN A 111 -4.65 22.90 1.17
CA ASN A 111 -4.57 24.22 1.78
C ASN A 111 -4.78 24.15 3.29
N VAL A 112 -3.90 24.81 4.03
CA VAL A 112 -4.13 25.18 5.41
C VAL A 112 -4.31 26.71 5.42
N ARG A 113 -5.54 27.15 5.56
CA ARG A 113 -5.98 28.52 5.26
C ARG A 113 -5.61 28.89 3.81
N GLU A 114 -4.85 29.98 3.61
CA GLU A 114 -4.41 30.46 2.29
C GLU A 114 -3.11 29.82 1.78
N TYR A 115 -2.40 29.06 2.62
CA TYR A 115 -1.10 28.49 2.29
C TYR A 115 -1.20 27.06 1.74
N LYS A 116 -0.29 26.73 0.82
CA LYS A 116 -0.12 25.35 0.33
C LYS A 116 0.72 24.56 1.30
N HIS A 117 0.25 23.37 1.59
CA HIS A 117 0.97 22.36 2.35
C HIS A 117 1.12 21.10 1.50
N GLU A 118 2.25 20.43 1.63
CA GLU A 118 2.45 19.12 1.07
C GLU A 118 1.66 18.08 1.85
N GLY A 119 1.29 17.01 1.18
CA GLY A 119 0.76 15.83 1.84
C GLY A 119 1.76 14.68 1.82
N THR A 120 1.29 13.50 2.16
CA THR A 120 2.08 12.27 2.16
C THR A 120 2.63 11.96 0.76
N VAL A 121 1.85 12.22 -0.29
CA VAL A 121 2.25 11.94 -1.67
C VAL A 121 3.51 12.72 -2.05
N GLU A 122 3.52 14.02 -1.84
CA GLU A 122 4.66 14.88 -2.15
C GLU A 122 5.86 14.57 -1.26
N SER A 123 5.60 14.24 0.00
CA SER A 123 6.62 13.84 0.96
C SER A 123 7.37 12.59 0.52
N VAL A 124 6.64 11.56 0.05
CA VAL A 124 7.22 10.33 -0.50
C VAL A 124 8.02 10.61 -1.78
N TYR A 125 7.53 11.50 -2.65
CA TYR A 125 8.31 11.89 -3.84
C TYR A 125 9.60 12.62 -3.49
N SER A 126 9.61 13.41 -2.40
CA SER A 126 10.78 14.16 -1.95
C SER A 126 11.87 13.28 -1.35
N ILE A 127 11.60 12.01 -1.10
CA ILE A 127 12.58 11.01 -0.63
C ILE A 127 12.83 10.01 -1.78
N PRO A 128 13.88 10.21 -2.57
CA PRO A 128 14.12 9.39 -3.78
C PRO A 128 14.27 7.90 -3.48
N GLU A 129 14.78 7.54 -2.32
CA GLU A 129 15.04 6.15 -1.90
C GLU A 129 13.76 5.37 -1.60
N MET A 130 12.67 6.05 -1.26
CA MET A 130 11.40 5.37 -1.00
C MET A 130 10.86 4.71 -2.27
N THR A 131 10.45 3.46 -2.13
CA THR A 131 9.70 2.72 -3.14
C THR A 131 8.20 2.89 -2.93
N VAL A 132 7.43 2.68 -3.97
CA VAL A 132 5.96 2.78 -3.94
C VAL A 132 5.31 1.59 -4.63
N GLU A 133 4.10 1.24 -4.23
CA GLU A 133 3.24 0.36 -5.03
C GLU A 133 1.93 1.03 -5.35
N VAL A 134 1.39 0.75 -6.54
CA VAL A 134 0.18 1.38 -7.06
C VAL A 134 -0.83 0.35 -7.56
N ILE A 135 -2.11 0.62 -7.34
CA ILE A 135 -3.21 -0.17 -7.88
C ILE A 135 -3.55 0.37 -9.27
N ALA A 136 -3.00 -0.27 -10.30
CA ALA A 136 -3.10 0.19 -11.69
C ALA A 136 -4.33 -0.38 -12.42
N ASP A 137 -5.48 -0.44 -11.75
CA ASP A 137 -6.73 -0.95 -12.32
C ASP A 137 -7.52 0.08 -13.16
N GLY A 138 -7.01 1.32 -13.23
CA GLY A 138 -7.65 2.45 -13.90
C GLY A 138 -8.86 3.03 -13.13
N LYS A 139 -9.08 2.60 -11.89
CA LYS A 139 -10.15 3.04 -10.98
C LYS A 139 -9.60 3.71 -9.72
N HIS A 140 -8.62 3.07 -9.08
CA HIS A 140 -7.96 3.60 -7.87
C HIS A 140 -7.13 4.84 -8.17
N ILE A 141 -6.41 4.85 -9.29
CA ILE A 141 -5.72 6.05 -9.79
C ILE A 141 -5.96 6.22 -11.29
N PRO A 142 -6.12 7.47 -11.78
CA PRO A 142 -6.21 7.73 -13.21
C PRO A 142 -4.90 7.35 -13.94
N PRO A 143 -4.98 6.95 -15.22
CA PRO A 143 -3.78 6.61 -16.02
C PRO A 143 -2.72 7.72 -16.04
N VAL A 144 -3.11 8.99 -16.04
CA VAL A 144 -2.17 10.12 -15.97
C VAL A 144 -1.37 10.13 -14.68
N ILE A 145 -1.99 9.80 -13.55
CA ILE A 145 -1.30 9.71 -12.25
C ILE A 145 -0.37 8.50 -12.22
N LEU A 146 -0.81 7.34 -12.73
CA LEU A 146 0.05 6.17 -12.86
C LEU A 146 1.32 6.48 -13.66
N ARG A 147 1.17 7.18 -14.79
CA ARG A 147 2.30 7.62 -15.59
C ARG A 147 3.23 8.60 -14.85
N LEU A 148 2.68 9.53 -14.10
CA LEU A 148 3.47 10.46 -13.26
C LEU A 148 4.27 9.71 -12.19
N VAL A 149 3.68 8.73 -11.52
CA VAL A 149 4.40 7.89 -10.54
C VAL A 149 5.61 7.22 -11.20
N TRP A 150 5.39 6.58 -12.35
CA TRP A 150 6.47 5.94 -13.10
C TRP A 150 7.54 6.94 -13.56
N MET A 151 7.16 8.13 -14.04
CA MET A 151 8.12 9.17 -14.48
C MET A 151 8.99 9.69 -13.33
N ILE A 152 8.45 9.80 -12.12
CA ILE A 152 9.15 10.36 -10.96
C ILE A 152 9.97 9.28 -10.24
N LYS A 153 9.40 8.11 -9.98
CA LYS A 153 10.04 7.02 -9.21
C LYS A 153 10.82 6.04 -10.10
N GLY A 154 10.49 5.95 -11.39
CA GLY A 154 11.08 4.99 -12.30
C GLY A 154 10.60 3.55 -12.09
N ALA A 155 10.99 2.68 -13.02
CA ALA A 155 10.62 1.27 -12.96
C ALA A 155 11.24 0.52 -11.78
N ASP A 156 12.38 0.99 -11.27
CA ASP A 156 13.08 0.35 -10.16
C ASP A 156 12.44 0.61 -8.78
N ARG A 157 11.60 1.63 -8.66
CA ARG A 157 11.01 2.03 -7.38
C ARG A 157 9.49 2.06 -7.37
N THR A 158 8.87 1.63 -8.48
CA THR A 158 7.41 1.50 -8.60
C THR A 158 7.05 0.05 -8.78
N ALA A 159 6.18 -0.49 -7.93
CA ALA A 159 5.59 -1.80 -8.08
C ALA A 159 4.10 -1.68 -8.45
N LEU A 160 3.56 -2.66 -9.17
CA LEU A 160 2.12 -2.83 -9.30
C LEU A 160 1.63 -3.78 -8.21
N VAL A 161 0.49 -3.47 -7.63
CA VAL A 161 -0.22 -4.32 -6.67
C VAL A 161 -1.69 -4.40 -7.07
N THR A 162 -2.27 -5.57 -6.99
CA THR A 162 -3.70 -5.76 -7.32
C THR A 162 -4.60 -5.24 -6.21
N ASP A 163 -4.17 -5.36 -4.97
CA ASP A 163 -5.03 -5.11 -3.80
C ASP A 163 -6.39 -5.82 -3.96
N ALA A 164 -6.33 -7.04 -4.51
CA ALA A 164 -7.50 -7.78 -4.94
C ALA A 164 -8.15 -8.52 -3.78
N LEU A 165 -9.46 -8.40 -3.67
CA LEU A 165 -10.24 -9.20 -2.75
C LEU A 165 -10.35 -10.67 -3.22
N GLY A 166 -10.62 -11.58 -2.30
CA GLY A 166 -10.73 -13.00 -2.61
C GLY A 166 -11.80 -13.37 -3.65
N CYS A 167 -12.74 -12.47 -3.93
CA CYS A 167 -13.73 -12.64 -5.00
C CYS A 167 -13.18 -12.37 -6.40
N SER A 168 -11.99 -11.78 -6.55
CA SER A 168 -11.44 -11.39 -7.87
C SER A 168 -11.04 -12.57 -8.75
N ALA A 169 -10.55 -13.66 -8.17
CA ALA A 169 -9.88 -14.74 -8.88
C ALA A 169 -10.79 -15.90 -9.33
N GLY A 170 -12.08 -15.90 -9.02
CA GLY A 170 -12.86 -17.12 -9.20
C GLY A 170 -14.31 -16.95 -9.65
N GLY A 171 -14.72 -15.78 -10.09
CA GLY A 171 -16.14 -15.56 -10.42
C GLY A 171 -17.07 -15.84 -9.22
N SER A 172 -16.54 -15.80 -8.01
CA SER A 172 -17.30 -15.95 -6.79
C SER A 172 -17.95 -14.60 -6.47
N ASP A 173 -19.26 -14.55 -6.54
CA ASP A 173 -20.06 -13.40 -6.05
C ASP A 173 -19.99 -13.27 -4.51
N ARG A 174 -19.21 -14.12 -3.82
CA ARG A 174 -19.05 -14.08 -2.38
C ARG A 174 -17.99 -13.04 -2.01
N ILE A 175 -18.47 -11.85 -1.67
CA ILE A 175 -17.71 -10.84 -0.95
C ILE A 175 -17.78 -11.19 0.54
N PHE A 176 -16.62 -11.24 1.20
CA PHE A 176 -16.54 -11.65 2.61
C PHE A 176 -17.14 -10.60 3.55
N ASP A 177 -16.99 -9.31 3.20
CA ASP A 177 -17.54 -8.19 3.97
C ASP A 177 -18.89 -7.78 3.38
N PRO A 178 -19.99 -7.89 4.13
CA PRO A 178 -21.33 -7.52 3.65
C PRO A 178 -21.49 -6.02 3.34
N ARG A 179 -20.56 -5.18 3.77
CA ARG A 179 -20.53 -3.75 3.45
C ARG A 179 -19.98 -3.47 2.05
N VAL A 180 -19.28 -4.43 1.46
CA VAL A 180 -18.62 -4.25 0.16
C VAL A 180 -19.51 -4.73 -0.96
N VAL A 181 -19.55 -3.98 -2.04
CA VAL A 181 -20.25 -4.33 -3.30
C VAL A 181 -19.31 -4.17 -4.48
N ILE A 182 -19.52 -4.97 -5.53
CA ILE A 182 -18.86 -4.78 -6.82
C ILE A 182 -19.75 -3.87 -7.66
N HIS A 183 -19.24 -2.72 -8.05
CA HIS A 183 -19.92 -1.77 -8.89
C HIS A 183 -18.92 -1.02 -9.77
N ASP A 184 -19.26 -0.77 -11.06
CA ASP A 184 -18.36 -0.16 -12.06
C ASP A 184 -17.01 -0.86 -12.22
N GLY A 185 -16.95 -2.18 -12.00
CA GLY A 185 -15.74 -2.98 -12.15
C GLY A 185 -14.70 -2.77 -11.04
N VAL A 186 -15.13 -2.34 -9.85
CA VAL A 186 -14.28 -2.17 -8.66
C VAL A 186 -15.07 -2.52 -7.40
N CYS A 187 -14.39 -2.92 -6.35
CA CYS A 187 -15.00 -3.07 -5.02
C CYS A 187 -15.10 -1.72 -4.32
N LYS A 188 -16.23 -1.47 -3.70
CA LYS A 188 -16.49 -0.25 -2.91
C LYS A 188 -17.43 -0.53 -1.75
N LEU A 189 -17.44 0.33 -0.76
CA LEU A 189 -18.45 0.28 0.29
C LEU A 189 -19.84 0.53 -0.33
N SER A 190 -20.88 -0.11 0.21
CA SER A 190 -22.25 -0.03 -0.29
C SER A 190 -22.85 1.37 -0.24
N ASP A 191 -22.34 2.22 0.66
CA ASP A 191 -22.67 3.65 0.76
C ASP A 191 -21.85 4.54 -0.20
N HIS A 192 -20.95 3.94 -0.98
CA HIS A 192 -20.05 4.61 -1.91
C HIS A 192 -19.07 5.61 -1.28
N SER A 193 -18.81 5.52 0.00
CA SER A 193 -17.91 6.42 0.71
C SER A 193 -16.42 6.13 0.44
N ALA A 194 -16.06 4.88 0.09
CA ALA A 194 -14.68 4.49 -0.22
C ALA A 194 -14.61 3.30 -1.19
N LEU A 195 -13.50 3.20 -1.91
CA LEU A 195 -13.09 1.96 -2.56
C LEU A 195 -12.65 0.95 -1.49
N ALA A 196 -12.81 -0.33 -1.77
CA ALA A 196 -12.59 -1.42 -0.82
C ALA A 196 -11.76 -2.54 -1.45
N GLY A 197 -10.58 -2.22 -1.92
CA GLY A 197 -9.75 -3.12 -2.72
C GLY A 197 -10.24 -3.28 -4.16
N SER A 198 -9.64 -4.18 -4.90
CA SER A 198 -9.91 -4.35 -6.34
C SER A 198 -10.43 -5.75 -6.70
N ILE A 199 -10.88 -5.89 -7.94
CA ILE A 199 -11.13 -7.17 -8.61
C ILE A 199 -10.18 -7.39 -9.79
N ALA A 200 -9.14 -6.55 -9.89
CA ALA A 200 -8.23 -6.59 -11.02
C ALA A 200 -7.20 -7.73 -10.87
N THR A 201 -6.85 -8.34 -11.99
CA THR A 201 -5.75 -9.29 -12.09
C THR A 201 -4.46 -8.57 -12.54
N MET A 202 -3.30 -9.16 -12.29
CA MET A 202 -2.02 -8.51 -12.59
C MET A 202 -1.82 -8.26 -14.11
N ASP A 203 -2.28 -9.13 -14.97
CA ASP A 203 -2.24 -8.93 -16.42
C ASP A 203 -3.05 -7.69 -16.85
N ARG A 204 -4.21 -7.46 -16.23
CA ARG A 204 -4.99 -6.23 -16.45
C ARG A 204 -4.22 -5.00 -16.00
N LEU A 205 -3.54 -5.04 -14.85
CA LEU A 205 -2.73 -3.92 -14.36
C LEU A 205 -1.60 -3.58 -15.34
N VAL A 206 -0.92 -4.60 -15.86
CA VAL A 206 0.10 -4.44 -16.91
C VAL A 206 -0.50 -3.78 -18.16
N GLY A 207 -1.66 -4.25 -18.62
CA GLY A 207 -2.37 -3.64 -19.74
C GLY A 207 -2.67 -2.16 -19.52
N THR A 208 -3.25 -1.83 -18.36
CA THR A 208 -3.55 -0.43 -17.98
C THR A 208 -2.28 0.43 -17.92
N ALA A 209 -1.17 -0.12 -17.42
CA ALA A 209 0.11 0.60 -17.39
C ALA A 209 0.61 0.92 -18.80
N VAL A 210 0.52 -0.02 -19.73
CA VAL A 210 0.88 0.19 -21.14
C VAL A 210 -0.05 1.23 -21.80
N GLU A 211 -1.36 1.14 -21.57
CA GLU A 211 -2.34 2.13 -22.05
C GLU A 211 -2.07 3.53 -21.49
N ALA A 212 -1.54 3.64 -20.27
CA ALA A 212 -1.09 4.90 -19.68
C ALA A 212 0.18 5.46 -20.31
N GLY A 213 0.80 4.73 -21.24
CA GLY A 213 2.02 5.13 -21.95
C GLY A 213 3.32 4.73 -21.24
N ILE A 214 3.26 3.78 -20.31
CA ILE A 214 4.47 3.15 -19.73
C ILE A 214 4.97 2.09 -20.72
N PRO A 215 6.28 2.05 -21.06
CA PRO A 215 6.84 1.03 -21.94
C PRO A 215 6.53 -0.39 -21.43
N PHE A 216 6.19 -1.30 -22.35
CA PHE A 216 5.81 -2.67 -21.99
C PHE A 216 6.85 -3.37 -21.10
N GLY A 217 8.15 -3.23 -21.43
CA GLY A 217 9.23 -3.80 -20.62
C GLY A 217 9.23 -3.28 -19.18
N ASP A 218 8.97 -1.98 -18.98
CA ASP A 218 8.84 -1.40 -17.66
C ASP A 218 7.58 -1.90 -16.95
N ALA A 219 6.43 -1.94 -17.63
CA ALA A 219 5.18 -2.45 -17.06
C ALA A 219 5.34 -3.91 -16.54
N VAL A 220 6.07 -4.76 -17.26
CA VAL A 220 6.44 -6.10 -16.82
C VAL A 220 7.36 -6.05 -15.59
N ARG A 221 8.37 -5.19 -15.58
CA ARG A 221 9.25 -5.03 -14.40
C ARG A 221 8.49 -4.57 -13.16
N LEU A 222 7.57 -3.62 -13.32
CA LEU A 222 6.71 -3.12 -12.23
C LEU A 222 5.85 -4.24 -11.62
N SER A 223 5.52 -5.26 -12.38
CA SER A 223 4.64 -6.37 -11.93
C SER A 223 5.39 -7.62 -11.46
N SER A 224 6.71 -7.68 -11.62
CA SER A 224 7.50 -8.90 -11.37
C SER A 224 8.81 -8.62 -10.62
N GLU A 225 9.85 -8.14 -11.31
CA GLU A 225 11.18 -7.93 -10.74
C GLU A 225 11.19 -6.92 -9.60
N THR A 226 10.56 -5.79 -9.80
CA THR A 226 10.55 -4.70 -8.80
C THR A 226 9.86 -5.10 -7.51
N PRO A 227 8.62 -5.64 -7.50
CA PRO A 227 8.01 -6.09 -6.26
C PRO A 227 8.79 -7.24 -5.60
N ALA A 228 9.36 -8.18 -6.37
CA ALA A 228 10.18 -9.25 -5.81
C ALA A 228 11.40 -8.70 -5.05
N ARG A 229 12.09 -7.74 -5.63
CA ARG A 229 13.22 -7.07 -5.00
C ARG A 229 12.83 -6.26 -3.76
N ILE A 230 11.70 -5.55 -3.80
CA ILE A 230 11.19 -4.76 -2.66
C ILE A 230 10.95 -5.65 -1.44
N ILE A 231 10.41 -6.85 -1.62
CA ILE A 231 10.15 -7.78 -0.50
C ILE A 231 11.31 -8.76 -0.24
N GLY A 232 12.44 -8.63 -0.92
CA GLY A 232 13.58 -9.51 -0.75
C GLY A 232 13.35 -10.96 -1.23
N ALA A 233 12.53 -11.16 -2.26
CA ALA A 233 12.17 -12.47 -2.84
C ALA A 233 12.92 -12.75 -4.15
N THR A 234 14.21 -12.42 -4.22
CA THR A 234 15.10 -12.68 -5.37
C THR A 234 15.78 -14.02 -5.26
#